data_57ce23f8c82cd4750fc68d3c26ce2de3
#
_entry.id   57ce23f8c82cd4750fc68d3c26ce2de3
#
_cell.length_a   1.000
_cell.length_b   1.000
_cell.length_c   1.000
_cell.angle_alpha   90.00
_cell.angle_beta   90.00
_cell.angle_gamma   90.00
#
_symmetry.space_group_name_H-M   'P 1'
#
loop_
_entity.id
_entity.type
_entity.pdbx_description
1 polymer ?
#
loop_
_entity_poly.entity_id
_entity_poly.type
_entity_poly.pdbx_seq_one_letter_code
_entity_poly.pdbx_strand_id
1 'polypeptide(L)'
;MAKVLVVTSGKGGVGKTTSTAALGAALALNGQKVVVVDFDVGLRNLDLVMGAERRVVYDLINVAQGNAKLSQALIRDKRLENLALLPASQTRDKDALSEKGLARIIRELRTLFDWVICDSPAGIERGAMMAMRHADAAIIITNPEVSSVRDSDRIIGLLDAKTEKAAKGEKKKKHL
;
A
#
# COMPACT_ATOMS: atom_id res chain seq x y z
N MET A 1 10.82 12.77 -7.91
CA MET A 1 10.83 11.71 -6.88
C MET A 1 9.40 11.19 -6.73
N ALA A 2 9.18 9.88 -6.80
CA ALA A 2 7.83 9.30 -6.75
C ALA A 2 7.04 9.74 -5.52
N LYS A 3 5.72 9.89 -5.70
CA LYS A 3 4.78 10.10 -4.58
C LYS A 3 4.34 8.75 -4.01
N VAL A 4 4.41 8.59 -2.71
CA VAL A 4 3.89 7.42 -2.00
C VAL A 4 2.54 7.77 -1.38
N LEU A 5 1.50 7.06 -1.79
CA LEU A 5 0.14 7.23 -1.34
C LEU A 5 -0.30 5.99 -0.59
N VAL A 6 -0.91 6.14 0.58
CA VAL A 6 -1.56 5.02 1.27
C VAL A 6 -3.07 5.14 1.13
N VAL A 7 -3.72 4.03 0.79
CA VAL A 7 -5.18 3.87 0.84
C VAL A 7 -5.49 3.07 2.10
N THR A 8 -6.23 3.65 3.02
CA THR A 8 -6.47 3.08 4.35
C THR A 8 -7.92 3.28 4.80
N SER A 9 -8.32 2.60 5.87
CA SER A 9 -9.63 2.77 6.52
C SER A 9 -9.59 2.29 7.94
N GLY A 10 -10.47 2.82 8.77
CA GLY A 10 -10.69 2.30 10.12
C GLY A 10 -11.39 0.95 10.16
N LYS A 11 -12.17 0.59 9.12
CA LYS A 11 -13.02 -0.61 9.06
C LYS A 11 -12.73 -1.46 7.84
N GLY A 12 -12.87 -2.79 7.96
CA GLY A 12 -12.79 -3.72 6.83
C GLY A 12 -13.99 -3.64 5.89
N GLY A 13 -13.83 -4.09 4.64
CA GLY A 13 -14.93 -4.21 3.68
C GLY A 13 -15.44 -2.90 3.07
N VAL A 14 -14.78 -1.76 3.29
CA VAL A 14 -15.23 -0.45 2.78
C VAL A 14 -14.75 -0.13 1.35
N GLY A 15 -14.01 -1.04 0.70
CA GLY A 15 -13.58 -0.89 -0.69
C GLY A 15 -12.16 -0.36 -0.89
N LYS A 16 -11.27 -0.43 0.11
CA LYS A 16 -9.86 0.00 -0.02
C LYS A 16 -9.15 -0.63 -1.22
N THR A 17 -9.09 -1.95 -1.25
CA THR A 17 -8.39 -2.71 -2.29
C THR A 17 -8.92 -2.40 -3.68
N THR A 18 -10.25 -2.32 -3.84
CA THR A 18 -10.89 -1.92 -5.10
C THR A 18 -10.50 -0.51 -5.49
N SER A 19 -10.51 0.44 -4.53
CA SER A 19 -10.12 1.83 -4.77
C SER A 19 -8.64 1.95 -5.11
N THR A 20 -7.76 1.17 -4.46
CA THR A 20 -6.33 1.10 -4.75
C THR A 20 -6.09 0.64 -6.19
N ALA A 21 -6.72 -0.46 -6.61
CA ALA A 21 -6.58 -0.99 -7.97
C ALA A 21 -7.11 0.01 -9.01
N ALA A 22 -8.29 0.60 -8.77
CA ALA A 22 -8.90 1.57 -9.67
C ALA A 22 -8.05 2.84 -9.83
N LEU A 23 -7.52 3.38 -8.72
CA LEU A 23 -6.65 4.55 -8.74
C LEU A 23 -5.34 4.25 -9.48
N GLY A 24 -4.74 3.08 -9.23
CA GLY A 24 -3.54 2.63 -9.94
C GLY A 24 -3.76 2.54 -11.43
N ALA A 25 -4.88 1.95 -11.86
CA ALA A 25 -5.25 1.86 -13.27
C ALA A 25 -5.51 3.23 -13.90
N ALA A 26 -6.23 4.12 -13.20
CA ALA A 26 -6.52 5.47 -13.70
C ALA A 26 -5.24 6.30 -13.91
N LEU A 27 -4.30 6.26 -12.97
CA LEU A 27 -3.01 6.94 -13.11
C LEU A 27 -2.16 6.34 -14.24
N ALA A 28 -2.15 5.01 -14.39
CA ALA A 28 -1.44 4.35 -15.48
C ALA A 28 -2.03 4.68 -16.85
N LEU A 29 -3.36 4.77 -16.99
CA LEU A 29 -4.05 5.23 -18.20
C LEU A 29 -3.67 6.67 -18.55
N ASN A 30 -3.35 7.50 -17.57
CA ASN A 30 -2.84 8.86 -17.76
C ASN A 30 -1.32 8.91 -18.00
N GLY A 31 -0.69 7.80 -18.36
CA GLY A 31 0.72 7.73 -18.74
C GLY A 31 1.71 7.69 -17.57
N GLN A 32 1.24 7.63 -16.31
CA GLN A 32 2.11 7.56 -15.14
C GLN A 32 2.63 6.14 -14.93
N LYS A 33 3.87 5.98 -14.49
CA LYS A 33 4.41 4.69 -14.02
C LYS A 33 3.96 4.46 -12.59
N VAL A 34 3.12 3.43 -12.38
CA VAL A 34 2.46 3.16 -11.10
C VAL A 34 2.80 1.77 -10.59
N VAL A 35 3.08 1.68 -9.31
CA VAL A 35 3.09 0.40 -8.60
C VAL A 35 2.05 0.43 -7.47
N VAL A 36 1.24 -0.61 -7.39
CA VAL A 36 0.38 -0.88 -6.24
C VAL A 36 1.04 -1.94 -5.36
N VAL A 37 1.08 -1.72 -4.05
CA VAL A 37 1.73 -2.58 -3.07
C VAL A 37 0.70 -3.06 -2.07
N ASP A 38 0.52 -4.37 -1.96
CA ASP A 38 -0.40 -4.98 -1.01
C ASP A 38 0.29 -5.21 0.34
N PHE A 39 -0.25 -4.61 1.39
CA PHE A 39 0.22 -4.77 2.78
C PHE A 39 -0.66 -5.71 3.61
N ASP A 40 -1.71 -6.31 3.02
CA ASP A 40 -2.62 -7.21 3.74
C ASP A 40 -2.05 -8.63 3.80
N VAL A 41 -1.00 -8.76 4.62
CA VAL A 41 -0.30 -10.04 4.84
C VAL A 41 -1.27 -11.08 5.40
N GLY A 42 -1.33 -12.22 4.70
CA GLY A 42 -2.19 -13.35 5.05
C GLY A 42 -3.49 -13.42 4.25
N LEU A 43 -4.10 -12.30 3.87
CA LEU A 43 -5.33 -12.29 3.05
C LEU A 43 -5.04 -12.17 1.55
N ARG A 44 -4.11 -11.30 1.16
CA ARG A 44 -3.68 -11.12 -0.23
C ARG A 44 -4.85 -10.98 -1.21
N ASN A 45 -5.50 -9.82 -1.19
CA ASN A 45 -6.70 -9.57 -1.99
C ASN A 45 -6.44 -8.74 -3.26
N LEU A 46 -5.36 -7.94 -3.28
CA LEU A 46 -5.10 -7.01 -4.38
C LEU A 46 -4.76 -7.73 -5.68
N ASP A 47 -4.03 -8.84 -5.63
CA ASP A 47 -3.72 -9.66 -6.79
C ASP A 47 -4.96 -10.33 -7.40
N LEU A 48 -5.95 -10.72 -6.59
CA LEU A 48 -7.24 -11.22 -7.07
C LEU A 48 -7.99 -10.14 -7.84
N VAL A 49 -8.09 -8.93 -7.27
CA VAL A 49 -8.77 -7.79 -7.91
C VAL A 49 -8.11 -7.41 -9.23
N MET A 50 -6.78 -7.55 -9.32
CA MET A 50 -6.01 -7.23 -10.53
C MET A 50 -5.87 -8.42 -11.49
N GLY A 51 -6.40 -9.61 -11.18
CA GLY A 51 -6.30 -10.81 -12.01
C GLY A 51 -4.85 -11.31 -12.16
N ALA A 52 -4.06 -11.16 -11.11
CA ALA A 52 -2.64 -11.49 -11.09
C ALA A 52 -2.28 -12.70 -10.20
N GLU A 53 -3.28 -13.30 -9.53
CA GLU A 53 -3.11 -14.33 -8.50
C GLU A 53 -2.27 -15.53 -8.93
N ARG A 54 -2.40 -15.96 -10.19
CA ARG A 54 -1.66 -17.10 -10.75
C ARG A 54 -0.23 -16.76 -11.18
N ARG A 55 0.18 -15.49 -11.11
CA ARG A 55 1.50 -15.02 -11.53
C ARG A 55 2.41 -14.68 -10.35
N VAL A 56 1.92 -14.82 -9.13
CA VAL A 56 2.69 -14.54 -7.92
C VAL A 56 3.68 -15.68 -7.67
N VAL A 57 4.96 -15.38 -7.77
CA VAL A 57 6.07 -16.29 -7.43
C VAL A 57 6.78 -15.81 -6.17
N TYR A 58 7.06 -14.51 -6.08
CA TYR A 58 7.64 -13.84 -4.92
C TYR A 58 6.74 -12.71 -4.47
N ASP A 59 6.85 -12.35 -3.21
CA ASP A 59 6.01 -11.38 -2.53
C ASP A 59 6.82 -10.31 -1.78
N LEU A 60 6.13 -9.36 -1.17
CA LEU A 60 6.70 -8.26 -0.39
C LEU A 60 7.66 -8.76 0.70
N ILE A 61 7.34 -9.87 1.38
CA ILE A 61 8.17 -10.42 2.46
C ILE A 61 9.43 -11.06 1.90
N ASN A 62 9.35 -11.81 0.80
CA ASN A 62 10.54 -12.37 0.15
C ASN A 62 11.55 -11.28 -0.21
N VAL A 63 11.08 -10.15 -0.74
CA VAL A 63 11.95 -9.01 -1.06
C VAL A 63 12.49 -8.36 0.21
N ALA A 64 11.66 -8.17 1.25
CA ALA A 64 12.07 -7.53 2.49
C ALA A 64 13.18 -8.33 3.21
N GLN A 65 13.10 -9.65 3.16
CA GLN A 65 14.08 -10.58 3.73
C GLN A 65 15.33 -10.79 2.86
N GLY A 66 15.31 -10.33 1.60
CA GLY A 66 16.41 -10.51 0.67
C GLY A 66 16.40 -11.87 -0.05
N ASN A 67 15.33 -12.64 0.07
CA ASN A 67 15.15 -13.94 -0.59
C ASN A 67 14.81 -13.80 -2.08
N ALA A 68 14.38 -12.60 -2.51
CA ALA A 68 14.13 -12.25 -3.90
C ALA A 68 14.53 -10.80 -4.17
N LYS A 69 14.87 -10.51 -5.43
CA LYS A 69 15.03 -9.13 -5.91
C LYS A 69 13.65 -8.51 -6.13
N LEU A 70 13.53 -7.18 -5.97
CA LEU A 70 12.29 -6.46 -6.24
C LEU A 70 11.75 -6.73 -7.65
N SER A 71 12.63 -6.75 -8.66
CA SER A 71 12.28 -7.04 -10.05
C SER A 71 11.67 -8.42 -10.29
N GLN A 72 11.93 -9.39 -9.42
CA GLN A 72 11.37 -10.75 -9.50
C GLN A 72 9.98 -10.84 -8.85
N ALA A 73 9.67 -9.96 -7.90
CA ALA A 73 8.40 -9.91 -7.20
C ALA A 73 7.39 -8.96 -7.86
N LEU A 74 7.85 -8.01 -8.67
CA LEU A 74 6.98 -7.09 -9.40
C LEU A 74 6.26 -7.81 -10.54
N ILE A 75 4.94 -7.71 -10.56
CA ILE A 75 4.06 -8.29 -11.57
C ILE A 75 3.49 -7.14 -12.41
N ARG A 76 3.87 -7.06 -13.69
CA ARG A 76 3.28 -6.06 -14.61
C ARG A 76 1.83 -6.44 -14.94
N ASP A 77 0.95 -5.45 -15.01
CA ASP A 77 -0.41 -5.67 -15.50
C ASP A 77 -0.38 -6.06 -16.98
N LYS A 78 -1.30 -6.94 -17.39
CA LYS A 78 -1.35 -7.42 -18.77
C LYS A 78 -1.93 -6.43 -19.77
N ARG A 79 -2.72 -5.49 -19.29
CA ARG A 79 -3.47 -4.50 -20.08
C ARG A 79 -2.84 -3.12 -20.02
N LEU A 80 -2.16 -2.80 -18.92
CA LEU A 80 -1.57 -1.49 -18.63
C LEU A 80 -0.08 -1.67 -18.34
N GLU A 81 0.77 -1.46 -19.35
CA GLU A 81 2.23 -1.64 -19.23
C GLU A 81 2.87 -0.76 -18.14
N ASN A 82 2.25 0.39 -17.87
CA ASN A 82 2.70 1.33 -16.85
C ASN A 82 2.26 0.97 -15.43
N LEU A 83 1.48 -0.11 -15.24
CA LEU A 83 0.99 -0.57 -13.95
C LEU A 83 1.71 -1.84 -13.52
N ALA A 84 2.20 -1.86 -12.29
CA ALA A 84 2.76 -3.04 -11.66
C ALA A 84 2.12 -3.30 -10.28
N LEU A 85 2.18 -4.55 -9.84
CA LEU A 85 1.75 -5.01 -8.53
C LEU A 85 2.94 -5.59 -7.78
N LEU A 86 3.12 -5.23 -6.51
CA LEU A 86 3.92 -5.96 -5.55
C LEU A 86 2.95 -6.64 -4.56
N PRO A 87 2.77 -7.97 -4.65
CA PRO A 87 1.76 -8.68 -3.88
C PRO A 87 2.17 -8.84 -2.40
N ALA A 88 1.17 -8.94 -1.51
CA ALA A 88 1.37 -9.35 -0.14
C ALA A 88 1.75 -10.85 -0.05
N SER A 89 2.33 -11.23 1.08
CA SER A 89 2.59 -12.63 1.39
C SER A 89 1.34 -13.34 1.92
N GLN A 90 1.22 -14.62 1.60
CA GLN A 90 0.21 -15.51 2.20
C GLN A 90 0.65 -16.09 3.56
N THR A 91 1.86 -15.78 4.02
CA THR A 91 2.32 -16.23 5.34
C THR A 91 1.40 -15.71 6.44
N ARG A 92 1.23 -16.49 7.49
CA ARG A 92 0.51 -16.06 8.70
C ARG A 92 1.39 -15.24 9.65
N ASP A 93 2.69 -15.20 9.40
CA ASP A 93 3.64 -14.41 10.20
C ASP A 93 3.58 -12.93 9.77
N LYS A 94 2.74 -12.17 10.45
CA LYS A 94 2.60 -10.71 10.26
C LYS A 94 3.86 -9.94 10.68
N ASP A 95 4.76 -10.55 11.45
CA ASP A 95 6.01 -9.95 11.92
C ASP A 95 7.18 -10.17 10.97
N ALA A 96 7.01 -10.99 9.93
CA ALA A 96 8.03 -11.28 8.93
C ALA A 96 8.45 -10.04 8.11
N LEU A 97 7.59 -9.01 8.02
CA LEU A 97 7.92 -7.75 7.35
C LEU A 97 8.70 -6.82 8.29
N SER A 98 9.99 -6.65 8.05
CA SER A 98 10.84 -5.75 8.83
C SER A 98 10.76 -4.30 8.33
N GLU A 99 10.85 -3.31 9.24
CA GLU A 99 10.88 -1.88 8.89
C GLU A 99 12.06 -1.53 7.97
N LYS A 100 13.24 -2.10 8.21
CA LYS A 100 14.44 -1.89 7.38
C LYS A 100 14.24 -2.43 5.96
N GLY A 101 13.67 -3.63 5.84
CA GLY A 101 13.35 -4.24 4.56
C GLY A 101 12.35 -3.40 3.77
N LEU A 102 11.28 -2.96 4.43
CA LEU A 102 10.28 -2.10 3.81
C LEU A 102 10.86 -0.75 3.37
N ALA A 103 11.64 -0.08 4.21
CA ALA A 103 12.28 1.20 3.87
C ALA A 103 13.17 1.09 2.62
N ARG A 104 13.90 -0.03 2.47
CA ARG A 104 14.69 -0.34 1.28
C ARG A 104 13.80 -0.48 0.05
N ILE A 105 12.73 -1.26 0.14
CA ILE A 105 11.78 -1.50 -0.96
C ILE A 105 11.15 -0.17 -1.40
N ILE A 106 10.61 0.62 -0.48
CA ILE A 106 9.98 1.91 -0.82
C ILE A 106 10.99 2.86 -1.49
N ARG A 107 12.24 2.89 -1.02
CA ARG A 107 13.29 3.70 -1.64
C ARG A 107 13.55 3.25 -3.09
N GLU A 108 13.66 1.96 -3.34
CA GLU A 108 13.87 1.41 -4.67
C GLU A 108 12.66 1.68 -5.57
N LEU A 109 11.43 1.46 -5.10
CA LEU A 109 10.21 1.77 -5.83
C LEU A 109 10.12 3.26 -6.22
N ARG A 110 10.56 4.18 -5.35
CA ARG A 110 10.60 5.61 -5.63
C ARG A 110 11.52 5.99 -6.79
N THR A 111 12.49 5.14 -7.17
CA THR A 111 13.35 5.37 -8.32
C THR A 111 12.79 4.85 -9.63
N LEU A 112 11.87 3.87 -9.56
CA LEU A 112 11.35 3.14 -10.72
C LEU A 112 9.99 3.64 -11.20
N PHE A 113 9.20 4.26 -10.31
CA PHE A 113 7.82 4.65 -10.54
C PHE A 113 7.58 6.11 -10.25
N ASP A 114 6.51 6.68 -10.81
CA ASP A 114 6.02 8.03 -10.50
C ASP A 114 5.10 8.00 -9.27
N TRP A 115 4.38 6.89 -9.09
CA TRP A 115 3.47 6.65 -7.97
C TRP A 115 3.66 5.27 -7.36
N VAL A 116 3.72 5.25 -6.03
CA VAL A 116 3.66 4.04 -5.19
C VAL A 116 2.38 4.11 -4.37
N ILE A 117 1.42 3.22 -4.62
CA ILE A 117 0.13 3.22 -3.92
C ILE A 117 0.12 2.00 -3.00
N CYS A 118 0.04 2.23 -1.70
CA CYS A 118 0.03 1.19 -0.68
C CYS A 118 -1.41 0.86 -0.28
N ASP A 119 -1.87 -0.36 -0.55
CA ASP A 119 -3.13 -0.89 -0.02
C ASP A 119 -2.90 -1.37 1.41
N SER A 120 -3.45 -0.68 2.40
CA SER A 120 -3.25 -1.05 3.79
C SER A 120 -4.31 -2.02 4.28
N PRO A 121 -4.00 -2.93 5.22
CA PRO A 121 -5.04 -3.61 5.98
C PRO A 121 -5.90 -2.61 6.74
N ALA A 122 -7.11 -3.02 7.15
CA ALA A 122 -7.99 -2.17 7.94
C ALA A 122 -7.45 -1.93 9.35
N GLY A 123 -7.82 -0.79 9.92
CA GLY A 123 -7.52 -0.47 11.31
C GLY A 123 -6.14 0.12 11.54
N ILE A 124 -5.62 -0.11 12.74
CA ILE A 124 -4.43 0.55 13.28
C ILE A 124 -3.33 -0.44 13.69
N GLU A 125 -3.48 -1.69 13.30
CA GLU A 125 -2.48 -2.73 13.58
C GLU A 125 -1.16 -2.46 12.84
N ARG A 126 -0.13 -3.24 13.17
CA ARG A 126 1.23 -3.10 12.65
C ARG A 126 1.29 -2.98 11.12
N GLY A 127 0.56 -3.83 10.39
CA GLY A 127 0.54 -3.80 8.91
C GLY A 127 0.06 -2.46 8.35
N ALA A 128 -1.03 -1.91 8.91
CA ALA A 128 -1.54 -0.60 8.53
C ALA A 128 -0.55 0.52 8.87
N MET A 129 0.07 0.46 10.05
CA MET A 129 1.09 1.43 10.46
C MET A 129 2.32 1.41 9.55
N MET A 130 2.78 0.23 9.13
CA MET A 130 3.89 0.10 8.20
C MET A 130 3.56 0.67 6.82
N ALA A 131 2.35 0.43 6.29
CA ALA A 131 1.89 1.02 5.04
C ALA A 131 1.84 2.55 5.12
N MET A 132 1.39 3.11 6.25
CA MET A 132 1.25 4.56 6.46
C MET A 132 2.58 5.28 6.67
N ARG A 133 3.59 4.62 7.24
CA ARG A 133 4.84 5.27 7.71
C ARG A 133 5.58 6.03 6.61
N HIS A 134 5.72 5.42 5.45
CA HIS A 134 6.47 5.99 4.31
C HIS A 134 5.63 6.80 3.34
N ALA A 135 4.33 6.92 3.58
CA ALA A 135 3.44 7.61 2.66
C ALA A 135 3.59 9.14 2.75
N ASP A 136 3.54 9.81 1.59
CA ASP A 136 3.53 11.27 1.46
C ASP A 136 2.13 11.85 1.64
N ALA A 137 1.11 11.06 1.29
CA ALA A 137 -0.30 11.39 1.43
C ALA A 137 -1.12 10.14 1.77
N ALA A 138 -2.35 10.33 2.25
CA ALA A 138 -3.28 9.24 2.54
C ALA A 138 -4.66 9.54 1.95
N ILE A 139 -5.30 8.49 1.42
CA ILE A 139 -6.73 8.45 1.11
C ILE A 139 -7.38 7.56 2.17
N ILE A 140 -8.40 8.09 2.84
CA ILE A 140 -9.13 7.38 3.87
C ILE A 140 -10.50 7.00 3.29
N ILE A 141 -10.74 5.70 3.16
CA ILE A 141 -12.01 5.17 2.66
C ILE A 141 -12.92 4.89 3.85
N THR A 142 -14.13 5.43 3.81
CA THR A 142 -15.12 5.24 4.87
C THR A 142 -16.53 5.11 4.29
N ASN A 143 -17.41 4.43 5.04
CA ASN A 143 -18.84 4.42 4.78
C ASN A 143 -19.52 5.52 5.62
N PRO A 144 -20.71 6.02 5.23
CA PRO A 144 -21.44 7.06 5.96
C PRO A 144 -22.15 6.50 7.22
N GLU A 145 -21.43 5.71 8.01
CA GLU A 145 -21.88 5.15 9.27
C GLU A 145 -21.08 5.78 10.42
N VAL A 146 -21.72 6.05 11.54
CA VAL A 146 -21.10 6.71 12.71
C VAL A 146 -19.86 5.95 13.19
N SER A 147 -19.92 4.62 13.24
CA SER A 147 -18.77 3.78 13.63
C SER A 147 -17.59 3.93 12.66
N SER A 148 -17.86 3.93 11.37
CA SER A 148 -16.83 4.05 10.33
C SER A 148 -16.18 5.43 10.34
N VAL A 149 -16.95 6.49 10.58
CA VAL A 149 -16.44 7.86 10.73
C VAL A 149 -15.53 7.97 11.94
N ARG A 150 -15.94 7.45 13.11
CA ARG A 150 -15.10 7.44 14.33
C ARG A 150 -13.78 6.68 14.13
N ASP A 151 -13.82 5.54 13.43
CA ASP A 151 -12.61 4.78 13.14
C ASP A 151 -11.70 5.54 12.16
N SER A 152 -12.28 6.30 11.22
CA SER A 152 -11.53 7.17 10.31
C SER A 152 -10.84 8.32 11.08
N ASP A 153 -11.48 8.91 12.06
CA ASP A 153 -10.89 9.95 12.92
C ASP A 153 -9.66 9.42 13.68
N ARG A 154 -9.71 8.16 14.15
CA ARG A 154 -8.53 7.52 14.77
C ARG A 154 -7.37 7.37 13.79
N ILE A 155 -7.65 6.99 12.55
CA ILE A 155 -6.62 6.90 11.49
C ILE A 155 -6.02 8.29 11.21
N ILE A 156 -6.84 9.34 11.15
CA ILE A 156 -6.38 10.72 10.97
C ILE A 156 -5.41 11.12 12.09
N GLY A 157 -5.76 10.86 13.34
CA GLY A 157 -4.90 11.14 14.48
C GLY A 157 -3.57 10.39 14.44
N LEU A 158 -3.58 9.13 13.98
CA LEU A 158 -2.35 8.34 13.83
C LEU A 158 -1.45 8.83 12.70
N LEU A 159 -2.02 9.25 11.58
CA LEU A 159 -1.27 9.84 10.48
C LEU A 159 -0.54 11.12 10.90
N ASP A 160 -1.14 11.91 11.80
CA ASP A 160 -0.52 13.10 12.34
C ASP A 160 0.57 12.81 13.38
N ALA A 161 0.41 11.75 14.16
CA ALA A 161 1.28 11.48 15.31
C ALA A 161 2.48 10.56 15.00
N LYS A 162 2.37 9.63 14.04
CA LYS A 162 3.30 8.49 13.93
C LYS A 162 3.91 8.29 12.55
N THR A 163 3.87 9.26 11.64
CA THR A 163 4.51 9.14 10.33
C THR A 163 5.91 9.77 10.33
N GLU A 164 6.78 9.40 9.37
CA GLU A 164 8.09 10.02 9.22
C GLU A 164 8.00 11.54 9.00
N LYS A 165 6.96 11.99 8.28
CA LYS A 165 6.71 13.43 8.09
C LYS A 165 6.31 14.13 9.37
N ALA A 166 5.47 13.48 10.20
CA ALA A 166 5.13 14.01 11.52
C ALA A 166 6.36 14.13 12.43
N ALA A 167 7.25 13.13 12.41
CA ALA A 167 8.51 13.17 13.14
C ALA A 167 9.45 14.31 12.68
N LYS A 168 9.32 14.76 11.42
CA LYS A 168 10.05 15.91 10.85
C LYS A 168 9.30 17.24 10.96
N GLY A 169 8.14 17.28 11.63
CA GLY A 169 7.31 18.47 11.72
C GLY A 169 6.52 18.84 10.46
N GLU A 170 6.50 17.99 9.45
CA GLU A 170 5.75 18.19 8.21
C GLU A 170 4.36 17.56 8.28
N LYS A 171 3.31 18.31 7.90
CA LYS A 171 1.93 17.78 7.83
C LYS A 171 1.73 16.94 6.57
N LYS A 172 1.18 15.74 6.73
CA LYS A 172 0.78 14.88 5.61
C LYS A 172 -0.54 15.38 5.00
N LYS A 173 -0.62 15.40 3.66
CA LYS A 173 -1.89 15.63 2.97
C LYS A 173 -2.82 14.44 3.17
N LYS A 174 -4.06 14.72 3.54
CA LYS A 174 -5.12 13.72 3.76
C LYS A 174 -6.31 14.05 2.85
N HIS A 175 -6.90 13.03 2.30
CA HIS A 175 -8.11 13.12 1.47
C HIS A 175 -9.11 12.06 1.96
N LEU A 176 -10.33 12.48 2.22
CA LEU A 176 -11.48 11.63 2.55
C LEU A 176 -12.21 11.23 1.28
#